data_f66f160c31a9bd62424e1efc6a88e043
#
_entry.id   f66f160c31a9bd62424e1efc6a88e043
#
_cell.length_a   1.000
_cell.length_b   1.000
_cell.length_c   1.000
_cell.angle_alpha   90.00
_cell.angle_beta   90.00
_cell.angle_gamma   90.00
#
_symmetry.space_group_name_H-M   'P 1'
#
loop_
_entity.id
_entity.type
_entity.pdbx_description
1 polymer ?
#
loop_
_entity_poly.entity_id
_entity_poly.type
_entity_poly.pdbx_seq_one_letter_code
_entity_poly.pdbx_strand_id
1 'polypeptide(L)'
;MYPARMSPIRLFKSTGLCAMVLWLAACSAEVDAIHTMTPPSPSPAPDLSFTCVHSRDADIPVTPEAQALFDKARALEKAPGPKDFDTIARTYEQAVALGHWKAMQNVQILYYQGLTTHPAPALRVTELNEKLIALGAAIGYYNMANNLETGYGVKQDKKAALAYYRKSADLGSPDGQAYVGNKLIFGFNKDDIGKAMLECAVAQNSSLGAKNLADYHLIVSKDLGLMLQALQKSTELGNSMAAFGLYKIFKTGNTDISEHAPIAIDIERTNRYLAIYNTLKRNPHVKIPEINSIVPLPPAPLPKWDGSFSFQRQPSAQ
;
A
#
# COMPACT_ATOMS: atom_id res chain seq x y z
N MET A 1 45.08 15.81 -18.95
CA MET A 1 45.99 15.49 -20.07
C MET A 1 46.73 14.18 -19.70
N TYR A 2 46.21 13.06 -20.15
CA TYR A 2 46.91 11.78 -20.24
C TYR A 2 46.25 10.94 -21.30
N PRO A 3 46.98 10.31 -22.24
CA PRO A 3 46.45 9.73 -23.46
C PRO A 3 46.06 8.27 -23.31
N ALA A 4 45.08 7.87 -24.07
CA ALA A 4 44.62 6.50 -24.27
C ALA A 4 45.69 5.63 -24.91
N ARG A 5 45.87 4.39 -24.41
CA ARG A 5 46.58 3.30 -25.13
C ARG A 5 45.56 2.29 -25.65
N MET A 6 45.46 2.26 -26.96
CA MET A 6 44.89 1.14 -27.71
C MET A 6 45.89 -0.01 -27.77
N SER A 7 45.44 -1.23 -27.60
CA SER A 7 46.22 -2.44 -27.93
C SER A 7 45.38 -3.34 -28.88
N PRO A 8 46.03 -4.06 -29.78
CA PRO A 8 45.42 -4.53 -31.03
C PRO A 8 44.70 -5.87 -30.93
N ILE A 9 43.67 -5.97 -31.74
CA ILE A 9 42.87 -7.16 -32.03
C ILE A 9 43.75 -8.22 -32.68
N ARG A 10 43.84 -9.43 -32.07
CA ARG A 10 44.34 -10.63 -32.75
C ARG A 10 43.18 -11.40 -33.36
N LEU A 11 43.18 -11.49 -34.68
CA LEU A 11 42.36 -12.43 -35.42
C LEU A 11 42.86 -13.87 -35.17
N PHE A 12 41.97 -14.74 -34.69
CA PHE A 12 42.15 -16.17 -34.80
C PHE A 12 41.07 -16.73 -35.75
N LYS A 13 41.51 -17.17 -36.93
CA LYS A 13 40.76 -18.06 -37.82
C LYS A 13 40.94 -19.48 -37.33
N SER A 14 39.87 -20.21 -37.03
CA SER A 14 39.79 -21.67 -37.25
C SER A 14 38.34 -22.14 -37.18
N THR A 15 37.87 -22.58 -38.29
CA THR A 15 36.96 -23.70 -38.63
C THR A 15 36.42 -24.52 -37.45
N GLY A 16 35.09 -24.52 -37.28
CA GLY A 16 34.32 -25.36 -36.39
C GLY A 16 32.83 -25.12 -36.56
N LEU A 17 32.32 -25.42 -37.77
CA LEU A 17 30.88 -25.50 -38.04
C LEU A 17 30.37 -26.84 -37.50
N CYS A 18 29.30 -26.85 -36.75
CA CYS A 18 28.50 -27.95 -36.20
C CYS A 18 28.62 -28.11 -34.68
N ALA A 19 27.84 -27.31 -33.93
CA ALA A 19 27.22 -27.71 -32.66
C ALA A 19 26.57 -26.50 -31.94
N MET A 20 25.87 -25.63 -32.65
CA MET A 20 25.23 -24.44 -32.04
C MET A 20 23.80 -24.21 -32.53
N VAL A 21 23.00 -25.27 -32.61
CA VAL A 21 21.57 -25.16 -32.99
C VAL A 21 20.61 -25.76 -31.96
N LEU A 22 21.11 -26.35 -30.87
CA LEU A 22 20.24 -27.02 -29.87
C LEU A 22 20.11 -26.30 -28.51
N TRP A 23 20.59 -25.04 -28.37
CA TRP A 23 20.50 -24.30 -27.09
C TRP A 23 19.63 -23.05 -27.14
N LEU A 24 19.02 -22.72 -28.28
CA LEU A 24 18.11 -21.56 -28.39
C LEU A 24 16.62 -21.93 -28.29
N ALA A 25 16.29 -23.22 -28.14
CA ALA A 25 14.90 -23.66 -27.98
C ALA A 25 14.46 -23.79 -26.51
N ALA A 26 15.36 -23.65 -25.55
CA ALA A 26 15.02 -23.79 -24.12
C ALA A 26 14.69 -22.46 -23.41
N CYS A 27 14.98 -21.30 -24.01
CA CYS A 27 14.65 -20.00 -23.41
C CYS A 27 13.31 -19.39 -23.86
N SER A 28 12.61 -20.00 -24.82
CA SER A 28 11.31 -19.49 -25.28
C SER A 28 10.09 -20.19 -24.64
N ALA A 29 10.31 -21.26 -23.87
CA ALA A 29 9.21 -22.01 -23.26
C ALA A 29 8.81 -21.54 -21.85
N GLU A 30 9.56 -20.63 -21.23
CA GLU A 30 9.24 -20.13 -19.88
C GLU A 30 8.47 -18.79 -19.85
N VAL A 31 8.28 -18.14 -20.99
CA VAL A 31 7.58 -16.85 -21.07
C VAL A 31 6.08 -17.02 -21.37
N ASP A 32 5.64 -18.18 -21.87
CA ASP A 32 4.24 -18.43 -22.25
C ASP A 32 3.33 -18.91 -21.09
N ALA A 33 3.87 -19.10 -19.89
CA ALA A 33 3.08 -19.36 -18.68
C ALA A 33 2.67 -18.05 -17.98
N ILE A 34 2.49 -16.95 -18.72
CA ILE A 34 1.73 -15.80 -18.22
C ILE A 34 0.29 -16.27 -18.14
N HIS A 35 -0.16 -16.59 -16.92
CA HIS A 35 -1.54 -16.95 -16.66
C HIS A 35 -2.46 -15.92 -17.30
N THR A 36 -3.18 -16.32 -18.34
CA THR A 36 -4.26 -15.52 -18.92
C THR A 36 -5.45 -15.60 -17.99
N MET A 37 -5.39 -14.86 -16.87
CA MET A 37 -6.58 -14.66 -16.05
C MET A 37 -7.61 -13.94 -16.90
N THR A 38 -8.77 -14.55 -17.07
CA THR A 38 -9.91 -13.88 -17.69
C THR A 38 -10.32 -12.75 -16.78
N PRO A 39 -10.24 -11.48 -17.21
CA PRO A 39 -10.71 -10.38 -16.39
C PRO A 39 -12.19 -10.61 -16.07
N PRO A 40 -12.68 -10.16 -14.90
CA PRO A 40 -14.09 -10.22 -14.58
C PRO A 40 -14.88 -9.58 -15.73
N SER A 41 -15.93 -10.26 -16.20
CA SER A 41 -16.73 -9.79 -17.32
C SER A 41 -17.11 -8.33 -17.17
N PRO A 42 -16.91 -7.48 -18.20
CA PRO A 42 -17.38 -6.11 -18.15
C PRO A 42 -18.90 -6.14 -17.98
N SER A 43 -19.38 -5.55 -16.89
CA SER A 43 -20.81 -5.31 -16.67
C SER A 43 -21.39 -4.47 -17.81
N PRO A 44 -22.66 -4.71 -18.24
CA PRO A 44 -23.34 -3.79 -19.16
C PRO A 44 -23.30 -2.39 -18.56
N ALA A 45 -23.19 -1.34 -19.39
CA ALA A 45 -22.93 0.07 -19.09
C ALA A 45 -22.74 0.36 -17.60
N PRO A 46 -21.57 0.76 -17.13
CA PRO A 46 -21.16 0.64 -15.73
C PRO A 46 -22.24 1.24 -14.82
N ASP A 47 -22.95 0.37 -14.12
CA ASP A 47 -23.76 0.82 -12.99
C ASP A 47 -22.77 1.40 -11.98
N LEU A 48 -22.75 2.73 -11.90
CA LEU A 48 -21.92 3.47 -10.98
C LEU A 48 -22.53 3.52 -9.58
N SER A 49 -23.71 2.88 -9.36
CA SER A 49 -24.29 2.80 -8.02
C SER A 49 -23.28 2.19 -7.05
N PHE A 50 -23.26 2.72 -5.84
CA PHE A 50 -22.39 2.24 -4.76
C PHE A 50 -23.20 2.07 -3.48
N THR A 51 -23.08 0.89 -2.90
CA THR A 51 -23.53 0.61 -1.54
C THR A 51 -22.30 0.31 -0.68
N CYS A 52 -22.17 0.98 0.45
CA CYS A 52 -21.06 0.73 1.34
C CYS A 52 -21.12 -0.70 1.89
N VAL A 53 -20.13 -1.49 1.52
CA VAL A 53 -19.92 -2.85 2.00
C VAL A 53 -18.56 -2.90 2.65
N HIS A 54 -18.45 -3.54 3.80
CA HIS A 54 -17.17 -3.77 4.48
C HIS A 54 -16.56 -5.10 4.04
N SER A 55 -15.23 -5.13 3.97
CA SER A 55 -14.50 -6.35 3.65
C SER A 55 -14.80 -7.47 4.65
N ARG A 56 -15.00 -8.66 4.11
CA ARG A 56 -15.16 -9.89 4.88
C ARG A 56 -13.91 -10.75 4.87
N ASP A 57 -12.75 -10.21 4.48
CA ASP A 57 -11.50 -10.95 4.46
C ASP A 57 -11.14 -11.52 5.84
N ALA A 58 -11.56 -10.84 6.91
CA ALA A 58 -11.37 -11.32 8.28
C ALA A 58 -12.19 -12.58 8.62
N ASP A 59 -13.24 -12.86 7.86
CA ASP A 59 -14.10 -14.05 8.04
C ASP A 59 -13.49 -15.32 7.40
N ILE A 60 -12.41 -15.18 6.62
CA ILE A 60 -11.71 -16.29 5.98
C ILE A 60 -11.12 -17.18 7.10
N PRO A 61 -11.50 -18.48 7.16
CA PRO A 61 -11.05 -19.36 8.21
C PRO A 61 -9.53 -19.53 8.23
N VAL A 62 -8.96 -19.54 9.43
CA VAL A 62 -7.52 -19.79 9.65
C VAL A 62 -7.39 -20.85 10.71
N THR A 63 -6.62 -21.91 10.43
CA THR A 63 -6.36 -22.97 11.42
C THR A 63 -5.42 -22.46 12.53
N PRO A 64 -5.49 -23.01 13.76
CA PRO A 64 -4.56 -22.64 14.83
C PRO A 64 -3.09 -22.82 14.46
N GLU A 65 -2.78 -23.86 13.68
CA GLU A 65 -1.42 -24.10 13.19
C GLU A 65 -0.93 -23.02 12.22
N ALA A 66 -1.78 -22.64 11.25
CA ALA A 66 -1.48 -21.55 10.34
C ALA A 66 -1.30 -20.22 11.08
N GLN A 67 -2.14 -19.96 12.08
CA GLN A 67 -2.04 -18.76 12.91
C GLN A 67 -0.72 -18.75 13.71
N ALA A 68 -0.32 -19.87 14.31
CA ALA A 68 0.94 -19.95 15.06
C ALA A 68 2.17 -19.67 14.19
N LEU A 69 2.19 -20.15 12.94
CA LEU A 69 3.25 -19.86 11.98
C LEU A 69 3.25 -18.38 11.57
N PHE A 70 2.07 -17.80 11.35
CA PHE A 70 1.94 -16.39 11.07
C PHE A 70 2.47 -15.54 12.24
N ASP A 71 2.09 -15.85 13.46
CA ASP A 71 2.52 -15.13 14.67
C ASP A 71 4.04 -15.25 14.86
N LYS A 72 4.62 -16.43 14.59
CA LYS A 72 6.06 -16.65 14.60
C LYS A 72 6.77 -15.74 13.57
N ALA A 73 6.28 -15.68 12.34
CA ALA A 73 6.84 -14.79 11.31
C ALA A 73 6.74 -13.32 11.74
N ARG A 74 5.60 -12.90 12.29
CA ARG A 74 5.41 -11.55 12.84
C ARG A 74 6.34 -11.24 13.99
N ALA A 75 6.61 -12.19 14.87
CA ALA A 75 7.55 -12.02 15.97
C ALA A 75 8.98 -11.80 15.43
N LEU A 76 9.43 -12.57 14.45
CA LEU A 76 10.71 -12.38 13.77
C LEU A 76 10.81 -11.00 13.10
N GLU A 77 9.75 -10.56 12.45
CA GLU A 77 9.68 -9.24 11.81
C GLU A 77 9.78 -8.09 12.82
N LYS A 78 9.19 -8.24 14.01
CA LYS A 78 9.19 -7.23 15.07
C LYS A 78 10.41 -7.29 15.99
N ALA A 79 11.16 -8.38 16.00
CA ALA A 79 12.33 -8.53 16.86
C ALA A 79 13.32 -7.38 16.67
N PRO A 80 14.01 -6.89 17.69
CA PRO A 80 15.02 -5.85 17.53
C PRO A 80 16.24 -6.36 16.75
N GLY A 81 17.00 -5.46 16.11
CA GLY A 81 18.24 -5.77 15.39
C GLY A 81 18.06 -6.11 13.90
N PRO A 82 19.13 -6.57 13.25
CA PRO A 82 19.12 -6.96 11.84
C PRO A 82 18.11 -8.08 11.55
N LYS A 83 17.49 -8.04 10.36
CA LYS A 83 16.46 -9.00 9.95
C LYS A 83 17.01 -10.02 8.95
N ASP A 84 16.74 -11.29 9.19
CA ASP A 84 16.85 -12.34 8.19
C ASP A 84 15.50 -12.44 7.44
N PHE A 85 15.34 -11.63 6.39
CA PHE A 85 14.10 -11.58 5.63
C PHE A 85 13.81 -12.89 4.88
N ASP A 86 14.82 -13.67 4.53
CA ASP A 86 14.60 -14.98 3.93
C ASP A 86 14.00 -15.99 4.93
N THR A 87 14.46 -15.96 6.17
CA THR A 87 13.84 -16.79 7.25
C THR A 87 12.43 -16.30 7.56
N ILE A 88 12.18 -15.00 7.58
CA ILE A 88 10.85 -14.42 7.80
C ILE A 88 9.91 -14.86 6.66
N ALA A 89 10.35 -14.71 5.40
CA ALA A 89 9.56 -15.11 4.24
C ALA A 89 9.25 -16.61 4.25
N ARG A 90 10.23 -17.48 4.50
CA ARG A 90 10.01 -18.93 4.63
C ARG A 90 8.98 -19.28 5.71
N THR A 91 9.00 -18.55 6.82
CA THR A 91 8.03 -18.78 7.91
C THR A 91 6.61 -18.35 7.51
N TYR A 92 6.48 -17.22 6.79
CA TYR A 92 5.19 -16.84 6.20
C TYR A 92 4.72 -17.86 5.15
N GLU A 93 5.62 -18.36 4.29
CA GLU A 93 5.26 -19.36 3.27
C GLU A 93 4.77 -20.68 3.89
N GLN A 94 5.25 -21.07 5.07
CA GLN A 94 4.69 -22.19 5.81
C GLN A 94 3.22 -21.92 6.22
N ALA A 95 2.91 -20.71 6.68
CA ALA A 95 1.53 -20.32 6.98
C ALA A 95 0.67 -20.22 5.71
N VAL A 96 1.24 -19.73 4.58
CA VAL A 96 0.60 -19.70 3.26
C VAL A 96 0.23 -21.10 2.79
N ALA A 97 1.08 -22.10 3.01
CA ALA A 97 0.81 -23.49 2.64
C ALA A 97 -0.42 -24.06 3.38
N LEU A 98 -0.72 -23.52 4.56
CA LEU A 98 -1.92 -23.84 5.36
C LEU A 98 -3.10 -22.87 5.10
N GLY A 99 -3.04 -22.06 4.06
CA GLY A 99 -4.12 -21.17 3.62
C GLY A 99 -4.24 -19.85 4.40
N HIS A 100 -3.23 -19.42 5.16
CA HIS A 100 -3.30 -18.19 5.96
C HIS A 100 -3.27 -16.94 5.09
N TRP A 101 -4.41 -16.30 4.90
CA TRP A 101 -4.56 -15.18 3.97
C TRP A 101 -3.71 -13.92 4.33
N LYS A 102 -3.56 -13.59 5.63
CA LYS A 102 -2.68 -12.48 6.05
C LYS A 102 -1.20 -12.80 5.80
N ALA A 103 -0.81 -14.08 5.89
CA ALA A 103 0.56 -14.47 5.56
C ALA A 103 0.84 -14.26 4.05
N MET A 104 -0.15 -14.55 3.20
CA MET A 104 -0.06 -14.26 1.75
C MET A 104 0.20 -12.77 1.50
N GLN A 105 -0.48 -11.88 2.23
CA GLN A 105 -0.26 -10.43 2.12
C GLN A 105 1.12 -10.00 2.61
N ASN A 106 1.52 -10.48 3.80
CA ASN A 106 2.77 -10.01 4.42
C ASN A 106 4.00 -10.47 3.66
N VAL A 107 4.03 -11.70 3.15
CA VAL A 107 5.17 -12.19 2.36
C VAL A 107 5.28 -11.45 1.02
N GLN A 108 4.16 -11.06 0.42
CA GLN A 108 4.17 -10.24 -0.80
C GLN A 108 4.90 -8.92 -0.57
N ILE A 109 4.74 -8.27 0.60
CA ILE A 109 5.43 -7.02 0.92
C ILE A 109 6.94 -7.22 0.87
N LEU A 110 7.44 -8.33 1.42
CA LEU A 110 8.88 -8.65 1.39
C LEU A 110 9.38 -8.85 -0.04
N TYR A 111 8.58 -9.51 -0.88
CA TYR A 111 8.90 -9.72 -2.29
C TYR A 111 8.87 -8.43 -3.11
N TYR A 112 7.86 -7.58 -2.92
CA TYR A 112 7.78 -6.28 -3.58
C TYR A 112 8.95 -5.35 -3.23
N GLN A 113 9.43 -5.43 -1.98
CA GLN A 113 10.53 -4.60 -1.50
C GLN A 113 11.91 -5.16 -1.87
N GLY A 114 11.96 -6.35 -2.50
CA GLY A 114 13.24 -7.00 -2.85
C GLY A 114 14.07 -7.39 -1.63
N LEU A 115 13.43 -7.66 -0.49
CA LEU A 115 14.11 -7.98 0.77
C LEU A 115 14.53 -9.44 0.88
N THR A 116 14.15 -10.27 -0.08
CA THR A 116 14.41 -11.72 -0.08
C THR A 116 15.23 -12.15 -1.29
N THR A 117 15.85 -13.31 -1.17
CA THR A 117 16.58 -13.95 -2.27
C THR A 117 15.71 -14.87 -3.13
N HIS A 118 14.37 -14.72 -3.09
CA HIS A 118 13.46 -15.55 -3.89
C HIS A 118 13.75 -15.39 -5.39
N PRO A 119 13.92 -16.49 -6.16
CA PRO A 119 14.39 -16.43 -7.55
C PRO A 119 13.37 -15.78 -8.51
N ALA A 120 12.09 -15.86 -8.21
CA ALA A 120 11.01 -15.31 -9.04
C ALA A 120 9.96 -14.61 -8.19
N PRO A 121 10.29 -13.48 -7.49
CA PRO A 121 9.39 -12.85 -6.53
C PRO A 121 8.12 -12.29 -7.18
N ALA A 122 8.23 -11.73 -8.38
CA ALA A 122 7.08 -11.16 -9.09
C ALA A 122 6.04 -12.23 -9.49
N LEU A 123 6.49 -13.38 -10.00
CA LEU A 123 5.60 -14.49 -10.30
C LEU A 123 4.94 -15.02 -9.02
N ARG A 124 5.73 -15.17 -7.94
CA ARG A 124 5.20 -15.65 -6.65
C ARG A 124 4.12 -14.72 -6.10
N VAL A 125 4.28 -13.41 -6.21
CA VAL A 125 3.26 -12.43 -5.82
C VAL A 125 1.97 -12.63 -6.62
N THR A 126 2.06 -12.88 -7.92
CA THR A 126 0.89 -13.16 -8.77
C THR A 126 0.15 -14.40 -8.30
N GLU A 127 0.85 -15.52 -8.06
CA GLU A 127 0.27 -16.76 -7.52
C GLU A 127 -0.43 -16.54 -6.16
N LEU A 128 0.15 -15.72 -5.29
CA LEU A 128 -0.44 -15.39 -4.00
C LEU A 128 -1.72 -14.56 -4.16
N ASN A 129 -1.77 -13.65 -5.12
CA ASN A 129 -2.98 -12.88 -5.44
C ASN A 129 -4.09 -13.78 -5.99
N GLU A 130 -3.74 -14.73 -6.85
CA GLU A 130 -4.69 -15.74 -7.35
C GLU A 130 -5.27 -16.58 -6.22
N LYS A 131 -4.44 -17.01 -5.27
CA LYS A 131 -4.90 -17.72 -4.07
C LYS A 131 -5.83 -16.87 -3.21
N LEU A 132 -5.52 -15.60 -2.99
CA LEU A 132 -6.40 -14.67 -2.27
C LEU A 132 -7.75 -14.51 -2.99
N ILE A 133 -7.74 -14.37 -4.31
CA ILE A 133 -8.94 -14.28 -5.15
C ILE A 133 -9.78 -15.56 -5.03
N ALA A 134 -9.14 -16.73 -5.08
CA ALA A 134 -9.80 -18.02 -4.93
C ALA A 134 -10.45 -18.19 -3.54
N LEU A 135 -9.90 -17.57 -2.51
CA LEU A 135 -10.51 -17.49 -1.17
C LEU A 135 -11.63 -16.46 -1.08
N GLY A 136 -11.93 -15.71 -2.15
CA GLY A 136 -12.91 -14.63 -2.15
C GLY A 136 -12.44 -13.36 -1.45
N ALA A 137 -11.13 -13.25 -1.14
CA ALA A 137 -10.57 -12.10 -0.45
C ALA A 137 -10.60 -10.84 -1.33
N ALA A 138 -11.23 -9.79 -0.85
CA ALA A 138 -11.34 -8.51 -1.55
C ALA A 138 -9.96 -7.88 -1.84
N ILE A 139 -9.01 -8.07 -0.93
CA ILE A 139 -7.64 -7.59 -1.07
C ILE A 139 -6.88 -8.29 -2.21
N GLY A 140 -7.19 -9.54 -2.53
CA GLY A 140 -6.57 -10.26 -3.64
C GLY A 140 -6.86 -9.58 -4.98
N TYR A 141 -8.08 -9.08 -5.17
CA TYR A 141 -8.44 -8.30 -6.36
C TYR A 141 -7.71 -6.95 -6.41
N TYR A 142 -7.57 -6.27 -5.27
CA TYR A 142 -6.81 -5.02 -5.20
C TYR A 142 -5.33 -5.21 -5.59
N ASN A 143 -4.70 -6.22 -5.01
CA ASN A 143 -3.29 -6.51 -5.28
C ASN A 143 -3.07 -6.93 -6.75
N MET A 144 -3.96 -7.77 -7.31
CA MET A 144 -3.90 -8.14 -8.71
C MET A 144 -4.09 -6.93 -9.64
N ALA A 145 -4.97 -5.99 -9.26
CA ALA A 145 -5.14 -4.74 -9.99
C ALA A 145 -3.83 -3.93 -10.05
N ASN A 146 -3.12 -3.81 -8.92
CA ASN A 146 -1.81 -3.16 -8.88
C ASN A 146 -0.79 -3.87 -9.79
N ASN A 147 -0.78 -5.21 -9.79
CA ASN A 147 0.11 -5.99 -10.66
C ASN A 147 -0.20 -5.74 -12.14
N LEU A 148 -1.47 -5.74 -12.52
CA LEU A 148 -1.91 -5.44 -13.89
C LEU A 148 -1.62 -3.98 -14.28
N GLU A 149 -1.77 -3.03 -13.36
CA GLU A 149 -1.48 -1.61 -13.64
C GLU A 149 0.01 -1.36 -13.87
N THR A 150 0.88 -2.07 -13.16
CA THR A 150 2.33 -1.88 -13.21
C THR A 150 3.06 -2.87 -14.13
N GLY A 151 2.48 -4.01 -14.41
CA GLY A 151 3.12 -5.12 -15.11
C GLY A 151 4.01 -5.99 -14.19
N TYR A 152 3.80 -5.96 -12.88
CA TYR A 152 4.60 -6.73 -11.94
C TYR A 152 4.12 -8.19 -11.87
N GLY A 153 4.92 -9.10 -12.42
CA GLY A 153 4.62 -10.54 -12.46
C GLY A 153 3.53 -10.96 -13.46
N VAL A 154 2.93 -9.99 -14.16
CA VAL A 154 1.91 -10.18 -15.19
C VAL A 154 2.15 -9.21 -16.34
N LYS A 155 1.59 -9.50 -17.52
CA LYS A 155 1.56 -8.51 -18.60
C LYS A 155 0.73 -7.30 -18.17
N GLN A 156 1.29 -6.09 -18.35
CA GLN A 156 0.58 -4.85 -18.02
C GLN A 156 -0.74 -4.76 -18.82
N ASP A 157 -1.83 -4.54 -18.10
CA ASP A 157 -3.16 -4.28 -18.67
C ASP A 157 -3.94 -3.32 -17.78
N LYS A 158 -3.85 -2.02 -18.08
CA LYS A 158 -4.53 -0.97 -17.31
C LYS A 158 -6.06 -1.06 -17.38
N LYS A 159 -6.62 -1.60 -18.46
CA LYS A 159 -8.06 -1.78 -18.59
C LYS A 159 -8.56 -2.91 -17.67
N ALA A 160 -7.87 -4.04 -17.69
CA ALA A 160 -8.15 -5.12 -16.75
C ALA A 160 -7.95 -4.67 -15.30
N ALA A 161 -6.88 -3.91 -15.00
CA ALA A 161 -6.64 -3.36 -13.67
C ALA A 161 -7.84 -2.61 -13.10
N LEU A 162 -8.49 -1.73 -13.90
CA LEU A 162 -9.69 -0.99 -13.46
C LEU A 162 -10.84 -1.92 -13.07
N ALA A 163 -11.07 -3.01 -13.81
CA ALA A 163 -12.10 -3.99 -13.48
C ALA A 163 -11.81 -4.72 -12.16
N TYR A 164 -10.54 -5.07 -11.92
CA TYR A 164 -10.09 -5.67 -10.66
C TYR A 164 -10.19 -4.71 -9.47
N TYR A 165 -9.81 -3.44 -9.63
CA TYR A 165 -10.02 -2.41 -8.60
C TYR A 165 -11.50 -2.25 -8.27
N ARG A 166 -12.36 -2.17 -9.29
CA ARG A 166 -13.81 -2.06 -9.09
C ARG A 166 -14.35 -3.30 -8.34
N LYS A 167 -13.96 -4.50 -8.76
CA LYS A 167 -14.35 -5.73 -8.06
C LYS A 167 -13.91 -5.77 -6.61
N SER A 168 -12.69 -5.32 -6.33
CA SER A 168 -12.19 -5.18 -4.96
C SER A 168 -13.04 -4.22 -4.13
N ALA A 169 -13.38 -3.06 -4.68
CA ALA A 169 -14.23 -2.07 -4.00
C ALA A 169 -15.63 -2.62 -3.71
N ASP A 170 -16.25 -3.33 -4.67
CA ASP A 170 -17.58 -3.95 -4.54
C ASP A 170 -17.60 -5.08 -3.50
N LEU A 171 -16.48 -5.77 -3.31
CA LEU A 171 -16.28 -6.76 -2.25
C LEU A 171 -15.90 -6.12 -0.89
N GLY A 172 -15.87 -4.81 -0.82
CA GLY A 172 -15.69 -4.06 0.41
C GLY A 172 -14.24 -3.78 0.79
N SER A 173 -13.23 -4.05 -0.07
CA SER A 173 -11.85 -3.68 0.24
C SER A 173 -11.73 -2.18 0.49
N PRO A 174 -11.22 -1.75 1.66
CA PRO A 174 -11.04 -0.33 1.94
C PRO A 174 -10.04 0.33 0.99
N ASP A 175 -9.02 -0.39 0.54
CA ASP A 175 -8.04 0.14 -0.42
C ASP A 175 -8.64 0.21 -1.84
N GLY A 176 -9.46 -0.79 -2.23
CA GLY A 176 -10.22 -0.77 -3.47
C GLY A 176 -11.21 0.40 -3.51
N GLN A 177 -11.97 0.62 -2.44
CA GLN A 177 -12.90 1.74 -2.31
C GLN A 177 -12.17 3.09 -2.34
N ALA A 178 -11.04 3.22 -1.66
CA ALA A 178 -10.22 4.42 -1.67
C ALA A 178 -9.66 4.74 -3.08
N TYR A 179 -9.18 3.72 -3.79
CA TYR A 179 -8.66 3.89 -5.16
C TYR A 179 -9.77 4.27 -6.15
N VAL A 180 -10.86 3.51 -6.18
CA VAL A 180 -11.99 3.75 -7.11
C VAL A 180 -12.65 5.08 -6.80
N GLY A 181 -12.88 5.40 -5.52
CA GLY A 181 -13.44 6.68 -5.09
C GLY A 181 -12.62 7.86 -5.57
N ASN A 182 -11.30 7.80 -5.41
CA ASN A 182 -10.38 8.83 -5.90
C ASN A 182 -10.47 8.98 -7.44
N LYS A 183 -10.48 7.88 -8.18
CA LYS A 183 -10.61 7.91 -9.65
C LYS A 183 -11.96 8.47 -10.10
N LEU A 184 -13.04 8.16 -9.40
CA LEU A 184 -14.39 8.70 -9.71
C LEU A 184 -14.44 10.22 -9.54
N ILE A 185 -13.85 10.75 -8.46
CA ILE A 185 -13.79 12.20 -8.20
C ILE A 185 -12.92 12.89 -9.26
N PHE A 186 -11.63 12.55 -9.29
CA PHE A 186 -10.64 13.33 -10.05
C PHE A 186 -10.48 12.91 -11.51
N GLY A 187 -10.99 11.74 -11.89
CA GLY A 187 -10.91 11.25 -13.27
C GLY A 187 -12.21 11.29 -14.04
N PHE A 188 -13.34 11.24 -13.35
CA PHE A 188 -14.66 11.08 -14.00
C PHE A 188 -15.71 12.08 -13.53
N ASN A 189 -15.37 13.01 -12.63
CA ASN A 189 -16.28 14.03 -12.07
C ASN A 189 -17.57 13.41 -11.45
N LYS A 190 -17.41 12.29 -10.72
CA LYS A 190 -18.46 11.58 -10.00
C LYS A 190 -18.28 11.73 -8.51
N ASP A 191 -18.39 12.97 -8.05
CA ASP A 191 -17.98 13.39 -6.70
C ASP A 191 -18.77 12.70 -5.60
N ASP A 192 -20.12 12.62 -5.75
CA ASP A 192 -20.97 12.02 -4.71
C ASP A 192 -20.67 10.55 -4.48
N ILE A 193 -20.52 9.78 -5.56
CA ILE A 193 -20.22 8.34 -5.48
C ILE A 193 -18.80 8.13 -4.98
N GLY A 194 -17.86 8.90 -5.52
CA GLY A 194 -16.46 8.82 -5.11
C GLY A 194 -16.28 9.15 -3.63
N LYS A 195 -16.93 10.23 -3.14
CA LYS A 195 -16.94 10.62 -1.72
C LYS A 195 -17.53 9.50 -0.86
N ALA A 196 -18.66 8.94 -1.23
CA ALA A 196 -19.28 7.84 -0.48
C ALA A 196 -18.36 6.62 -0.37
N MET A 197 -17.61 6.28 -1.45
CA MET A 197 -16.60 5.23 -1.41
C MET A 197 -15.44 5.56 -0.45
N LEU A 198 -14.95 6.81 -0.47
CA LEU A 198 -13.90 7.25 0.44
C LEU A 198 -14.35 7.19 1.90
N GLU A 199 -15.57 7.65 2.20
CA GLU A 199 -16.16 7.59 3.54
C GLU A 199 -16.31 6.14 4.03
N CYS A 200 -16.75 5.24 3.15
CA CYS A 200 -16.83 3.81 3.45
C CYS A 200 -15.45 3.19 3.75
N ALA A 201 -14.43 3.59 3.00
CA ALA A 201 -13.06 3.17 3.28
C ALA A 201 -12.55 3.69 4.62
N VAL A 202 -12.86 4.96 4.96
CA VAL A 202 -12.50 5.55 6.26
C VAL A 202 -13.18 4.84 7.42
N ALA A 203 -14.46 4.46 7.27
CA ALA A 203 -15.19 3.68 8.27
C ALA A 203 -14.52 2.32 8.56
N GLN A 204 -13.77 1.78 7.60
CA GLN A 204 -12.95 0.59 7.73
C GLN A 204 -11.49 0.88 8.16
N ASN A 205 -11.20 2.08 8.65
CA ASN A 205 -9.87 2.53 9.05
C ASN A 205 -8.83 2.55 7.90
N SER A 206 -9.23 2.88 6.67
CA SER A 206 -8.30 3.13 5.57
C SER A 206 -7.60 4.48 5.73
N SER A 207 -6.29 4.45 5.93
CA SER A 207 -5.49 5.67 5.95
C SER A 207 -5.42 6.34 4.57
N LEU A 208 -5.46 5.53 3.51
CA LEU A 208 -5.53 6.01 2.13
C LEU A 208 -6.88 6.66 1.83
N GLY A 209 -7.98 6.04 2.28
CA GLY A 209 -9.32 6.62 2.17
C GLY A 209 -9.41 7.99 2.85
N ALA A 210 -8.89 8.10 4.07
CA ALA A 210 -8.85 9.35 4.81
C ALA A 210 -7.98 10.43 4.12
N LYS A 211 -6.82 10.04 3.57
CA LYS A 211 -5.96 10.94 2.80
C LYS A 211 -6.66 11.45 1.53
N ASN A 212 -7.30 10.55 0.78
CA ASN A 212 -8.02 10.93 -0.44
C ASN A 212 -9.27 11.77 -0.13
N LEU A 213 -9.92 11.54 1.01
CA LEU A 213 -11.02 12.40 1.48
C LEU A 213 -10.53 13.80 1.82
N ALA A 214 -9.30 13.94 2.36
CA ALA A 214 -8.68 15.24 2.56
C ALA A 214 -8.44 15.98 1.23
N ASP A 215 -7.98 15.26 0.19
CA ASP A 215 -7.82 15.85 -1.15
C ASP A 215 -9.17 16.30 -1.73
N TYR A 216 -10.22 15.52 -1.53
CA TYR A 216 -11.58 15.91 -1.92
C TYR A 216 -12.02 17.20 -1.21
N HIS A 217 -11.81 17.29 0.11
CA HIS A 217 -12.18 18.49 0.86
C HIS A 217 -11.33 19.71 0.51
N LEU A 218 -10.08 19.49 0.12
CA LEU A 218 -9.21 20.57 -0.33
C LEU A 218 -9.63 21.12 -1.70
N ILE A 219 -9.89 20.23 -2.67
CA ILE A 219 -9.99 20.59 -4.09
C ILE A 219 -11.44 20.80 -4.51
N VAL A 220 -12.36 19.93 -4.06
CA VAL A 220 -13.75 19.90 -4.53
C VAL A 220 -14.65 20.70 -3.60
N SER A 221 -14.75 20.30 -2.33
CA SER A 221 -15.62 21.00 -1.38
C SER A 221 -15.03 22.29 -0.82
N LYS A 222 -13.72 22.48 -0.97
CA LYS A 222 -12.96 23.66 -0.47
C LYS A 222 -13.16 23.88 1.04
N ASP A 223 -13.36 22.82 1.80
CA ASP A 223 -13.56 22.87 3.25
C ASP A 223 -12.25 22.53 3.97
N LEU A 224 -11.55 23.58 4.45
CA LEU A 224 -10.26 23.41 5.13
C LEU A 224 -10.40 22.71 6.49
N GLY A 225 -11.54 22.87 7.17
CA GLY A 225 -11.80 22.22 8.45
C GLY A 225 -11.91 20.69 8.27
N LEU A 226 -12.73 20.25 7.33
CA LEU A 226 -12.88 18.84 6.99
C LEU A 226 -11.59 18.25 6.39
N MET A 227 -10.85 19.03 5.59
CA MET A 227 -9.55 18.64 5.07
C MET A 227 -8.56 18.33 6.22
N LEU A 228 -8.45 19.23 7.22
CA LEU A 228 -7.58 19.01 8.37
C LEU A 228 -8.01 17.78 9.18
N GLN A 229 -9.31 17.60 9.41
CA GLN A 229 -9.84 16.42 10.11
C GLN A 229 -9.49 15.12 9.38
N ALA A 230 -9.65 15.08 8.06
CA ALA A 230 -9.34 13.92 7.25
C ALA A 230 -7.82 13.62 7.22
N LEU A 231 -6.95 14.66 7.13
CA LEU A 231 -5.50 14.49 7.26
C LEU A 231 -5.12 13.98 8.66
N GLN A 232 -5.76 14.51 9.71
CA GLN A 232 -5.56 14.05 11.09
C GLN A 232 -5.93 12.57 11.22
N LYS A 233 -7.10 12.17 10.71
CA LYS A 233 -7.53 10.76 10.71
C LYS A 233 -6.58 9.87 9.92
N SER A 234 -6.13 10.31 8.76
CA SER A 234 -5.12 9.58 7.98
C SER A 234 -3.81 9.39 8.76
N THR A 235 -3.38 10.44 9.47
CA THR A 235 -2.18 10.39 10.34
C THR A 235 -2.37 9.44 11.52
N GLU A 236 -3.51 9.50 12.21
CA GLU A 236 -3.90 8.57 13.27
C GLU A 236 -3.75 7.11 12.83
N LEU A 237 -4.17 6.82 11.59
CA LEU A 237 -4.13 5.50 10.98
C LEU A 237 -2.74 5.10 10.43
N GLY A 238 -1.71 5.91 10.65
CA GLY A 238 -0.32 5.58 10.34
C GLY A 238 0.22 6.17 9.02
N ASN A 239 -0.51 7.05 8.36
CA ASN A 239 -0.05 7.65 7.10
C ASN A 239 0.97 8.78 7.38
N SER A 240 2.25 8.49 7.14
CA SER A 240 3.32 9.47 7.33
C SER A 240 3.20 10.68 6.40
N MET A 241 2.69 10.51 5.17
CA MET A 241 2.55 11.61 4.23
C MET A 241 1.43 12.58 4.64
N ALA A 242 0.38 12.09 5.28
CA ALA A 242 -0.65 12.95 5.87
C ALA A 242 -0.06 13.78 7.03
N ALA A 243 0.75 13.18 7.90
CA ALA A 243 1.49 13.90 8.94
C ALA A 243 2.42 14.97 8.36
N PHE A 244 3.11 14.66 7.26
CA PHE A 244 3.95 15.62 6.56
C PHE A 244 3.14 16.76 5.93
N GLY A 245 1.96 16.46 5.42
CA GLY A 245 1.01 17.48 4.94
C GLY A 245 0.63 18.46 6.05
N LEU A 246 0.21 17.95 7.22
CA LEU A 246 -0.11 18.78 8.40
C LEU A 246 1.10 19.58 8.89
N TYR A 247 2.29 18.96 8.94
CA TYR A 247 3.53 19.68 9.23
C TYR A 247 3.72 20.89 8.29
N LYS A 248 3.55 20.71 7.00
CA LYS A 248 3.70 21.80 6.02
C LYS A 248 2.66 22.90 6.24
N ILE A 249 1.41 22.51 6.41
CA ILE A 249 0.29 23.45 6.61
C ILE A 249 0.55 24.36 7.82
N PHE A 250 0.91 23.80 8.97
CA PHE A 250 1.15 24.60 10.17
C PHE A 250 2.47 25.36 10.16
N LYS A 251 3.45 24.91 9.35
CA LYS A 251 4.74 25.60 9.17
C LYS A 251 4.63 26.87 8.34
N THR A 252 3.85 26.84 7.27
CA THR A 252 3.81 27.95 6.31
C THR A 252 2.55 28.79 6.40
N GLY A 253 1.53 28.31 7.15
CA GLY A 253 0.17 28.79 6.97
C GLY A 253 -0.35 28.40 5.59
N ASN A 254 -1.66 28.33 5.43
CA ASN A 254 -2.25 28.08 4.13
C ASN A 254 -2.81 29.37 3.55
N THR A 255 -1.98 30.11 2.80
CA THR A 255 -2.35 31.38 2.17
C THR A 255 -2.89 31.23 0.75
N ASP A 256 -2.64 30.08 0.11
CA ASP A 256 -2.89 29.89 -1.33
C ASP A 256 -4.25 29.27 -1.66
N ILE A 257 -5.03 28.83 -0.66
CA ILE A 257 -6.34 28.21 -0.86
C ILE A 257 -7.42 29.16 -0.35
N SER A 258 -7.44 30.35 -0.86
CA SER A 258 -8.06 31.49 -0.24
C SER A 258 -9.42 31.87 -0.80
N GLU A 259 -10.45 31.18 -0.42
CA GLU A 259 -11.76 31.78 -0.18
C GLU A 259 -12.18 31.64 1.30
N HIS A 260 -11.36 31.00 2.12
CA HIS A 260 -11.65 30.65 3.51
C HIS A 260 -10.59 31.25 4.45
N ALA A 261 -10.92 31.40 5.74
CA ALA A 261 -10.00 31.93 6.74
C ALA A 261 -8.65 31.19 6.70
N PRO A 262 -7.53 31.89 6.58
CA PRO A 262 -6.22 31.28 6.48
C PRO A 262 -5.89 30.49 7.75
N ILE A 263 -5.26 29.32 7.58
CA ILE A 263 -4.72 28.57 8.70
C ILE A 263 -3.47 29.31 9.18
N ALA A 264 -3.47 29.74 10.44
CA ALA A 264 -2.34 30.45 11.02
C ALA A 264 -1.11 29.54 11.13
N ILE A 265 0.08 30.13 11.00
CA ILE A 265 1.34 29.48 11.35
C ILE A 265 1.30 29.11 12.83
N ASP A 266 1.63 27.85 13.13
CA ASP A 266 1.68 27.32 14.50
C ASP A 266 2.94 26.48 14.67
N ILE A 267 3.95 27.05 15.29
CA ILE A 267 5.28 26.44 15.45
C ILE A 267 5.21 25.18 16.30
N GLU A 268 4.40 25.17 17.35
CA GLU A 268 4.32 24.01 18.23
C GLU A 268 3.62 22.84 17.56
N ARG A 269 2.49 23.07 16.84
CA ARG A 269 1.88 22.04 15.99
C ARG A 269 2.82 21.56 14.90
N THR A 270 3.57 22.45 14.28
CA THR A 270 4.61 22.12 13.29
C THR A 270 5.61 21.10 13.85
N ASN A 271 6.16 21.36 15.04
CA ASN A 271 7.14 20.50 15.68
C ASN A 271 6.56 19.12 16.02
N ARG A 272 5.33 19.08 16.54
CA ARG A 272 4.63 17.81 16.87
C ARG A 272 4.33 16.98 15.62
N TYR A 273 3.81 17.56 14.55
CA TYR A 273 3.59 16.83 13.31
C TYR A 273 4.89 16.36 12.64
N LEU A 274 5.99 17.11 12.76
CA LEU A 274 7.30 16.66 12.30
C LEU A 274 7.79 15.45 13.10
N ALA A 275 7.61 15.44 14.42
CA ALA A 275 7.95 14.30 15.27
C ALA A 275 7.09 13.07 14.89
N ILE A 276 5.79 13.25 14.69
CA ILE A 276 4.86 12.21 14.22
C ILE A 276 5.28 11.67 12.85
N TYR A 277 5.54 12.54 11.88
CA TYR A 277 6.03 12.15 10.56
C TYR A 277 7.29 11.29 10.64
N ASN A 278 8.30 11.73 11.39
CA ASN A 278 9.56 11.02 11.53
C ASN A 278 9.36 9.66 12.21
N THR A 279 8.44 9.56 13.14
CA THR A 279 8.09 8.33 13.85
C THR A 279 7.40 7.33 12.91
N LEU A 280 6.37 7.77 12.18
CA LEU A 280 5.64 6.93 11.23
C LEU A 280 6.53 6.49 10.05
N LYS A 281 7.43 7.37 9.58
CA LYS A 281 8.37 7.03 8.51
C LYS A 281 9.33 5.91 8.90
N ARG A 282 9.77 5.90 10.17
CA ARG A 282 10.67 4.86 10.70
C ARG A 282 9.92 3.59 11.10
N ASN A 283 8.62 3.69 11.37
CA ASN A 283 7.76 2.61 11.86
C ASN A 283 6.46 2.55 11.06
N PRO A 284 6.47 2.06 9.81
CA PRO A 284 5.32 2.14 8.89
C PRO A 284 4.09 1.34 9.32
N HIS A 285 4.21 0.48 10.34
CA HIS A 285 3.09 -0.32 10.86
C HIS A 285 2.46 0.26 12.13
N VAL A 286 2.98 1.40 12.61
CA VAL A 286 2.48 2.06 13.81
C VAL A 286 1.29 2.95 13.49
N LYS A 287 0.30 2.95 14.38
CA LYS A 287 -0.81 3.92 14.42
C LYS A 287 -0.64 4.81 15.64
N ILE A 288 -1.23 5.99 15.59
CA ILE A 288 -1.20 6.96 16.70
C ILE A 288 -2.64 7.27 17.11
N PRO A 289 -3.35 6.34 17.78
CA PRO A 289 -4.74 6.54 18.16
C PRO A 289 -4.94 7.71 19.12
N GLU A 290 -3.89 8.07 19.86
CA GLU A 290 -3.89 9.20 20.78
C GLU A 290 -3.57 10.57 20.13
N ILE A 291 -3.60 10.71 18.81
CA ILE A 291 -3.16 11.92 18.11
C ILE A 291 -3.89 13.16 18.60
N ASN A 292 -5.19 13.07 18.92
CA ASN A 292 -5.97 14.18 19.40
C ASN A 292 -5.61 14.63 20.84
N SER A 293 -4.97 13.77 21.62
CA SER A 293 -4.42 14.11 22.93
C SER A 293 -2.98 14.62 22.86
N ILE A 294 -2.32 14.44 21.73
CA ILE A 294 -0.97 14.95 21.46
C ILE A 294 -1.04 16.29 20.74
N VAL A 295 -1.80 16.35 19.65
CA VAL A 295 -1.88 17.52 18.78
C VAL A 295 -3.30 17.72 18.23
N PRO A 296 -4.26 18.16 19.08
CA PRO A 296 -5.60 18.48 18.63
C PRO A 296 -5.57 19.59 17.57
N LEU A 297 -6.52 19.54 16.62
CA LEU A 297 -6.66 20.57 15.60
C LEU A 297 -7.14 21.92 16.22
N PRO A 298 -6.79 23.06 15.60
CA PRO A 298 -7.35 24.35 15.99
C PRO A 298 -8.90 24.33 15.91
N PRO A 299 -9.60 25.09 16.77
CA PRO A 299 -9.08 26.05 17.74
C PRO A 299 -8.69 25.45 19.11
N ALA A 300 -8.70 24.12 19.27
CA ALA A 300 -8.39 23.51 20.55
C ALA A 300 -6.94 23.84 20.99
N PRO A 301 -6.73 24.17 22.30
CA PRO A 301 -5.39 24.45 22.80
C PRO A 301 -4.53 23.17 22.81
N LEU A 302 -3.22 23.33 22.65
CA LEU A 302 -2.28 22.22 22.75
C LEU A 302 -2.08 21.79 24.20
N PRO A 303 -2.26 20.51 24.54
CA PRO A 303 -1.92 19.97 25.85
C PRO A 303 -0.39 19.90 26.04
N LYS A 304 0.04 19.70 27.29
CA LYS A 304 1.45 19.32 27.55
C LYS A 304 1.73 17.96 26.92
N TRP A 305 2.88 17.85 26.24
CA TRP A 305 3.33 16.60 25.64
C TRP A 305 4.82 16.43 25.90
N ASP A 306 5.23 15.24 26.30
CA ASP A 306 6.60 14.89 26.66
C ASP A 306 7.45 14.39 25.46
N GLY A 307 6.86 14.38 24.25
CA GLY A 307 7.52 13.87 23.04
C GLY A 307 7.42 12.36 22.86
N SER A 308 6.76 11.63 23.78
CA SER A 308 6.61 10.17 23.72
C SER A 308 5.25 9.76 23.15
N PHE A 309 5.21 8.55 22.55
CA PHE A 309 3.99 7.91 22.04
C PHE A 309 3.64 6.70 22.90
N SER A 310 2.35 6.35 22.96
CA SER A 310 1.84 5.25 23.78
C SER A 310 2.55 3.91 23.50
N PHE A 311 2.83 3.61 22.25
CA PHE A 311 3.52 2.38 21.85
C PHE A 311 5.02 2.32 22.26
N GLN A 312 5.61 3.45 22.65
CA GLN A 312 7.00 3.54 23.16
C GLN A 312 7.08 3.36 24.67
N ARG A 313 5.95 3.54 25.36
CA ARG A 313 5.91 3.37 26.81
C ARG A 313 5.86 1.87 27.09
N GLN A 314 6.94 1.29 27.61
CA GLN A 314 6.91 -0.08 28.14
C GLN A 314 5.83 -0.15 29.23
N PRO A 315 5.06 -1.25 29.35
CA PRO A 315 4.30 -1.49 30.57
C PRO A 315 5.32 -1.43 31.71
N SER A 316 5.13 -0.50 32.65
CA SER A 316 5.86 -0.52 33.91
C SER A 316 5.65 -1.92 34.46
N ALA A 317 6.77 -2.68 34.62
CA ALA A 317 6.77 -3.94 35.30
C ALA A 317 6.09 -3.75 36.66
N GLN A 318 4.87 -4.29 36.81
CA GLN A 318 4.22 -4.49 38.11
C GLN A 318 4.67 -5.84 38.64
#